data_c75aecfe9d8fe23fdde55ca38276ac70
#
_entry.id   c75aecfe9d8fe23fdde55ca38276ac70
#
_cell.length_a   1.000
_cell.length_b   1.000
_cell.length_c   1.000
_cell.angle_alpha   90.00
_cell.angle_beta   90.00
_cell.angle_gamma   90.00
#
_symmetry.space_group_name_H-M   'P 1'
#
loop_
_entity.id
_entity.type
_entity.pdbx_description
1 polymer ?
#
loop_
_entity_poly.entity_id
_entity_poly.type
_entity_poly.pdbx_seq_one_letter_code
_entity_poly.pdbx_strand_id
1 'polypeptide(L)'
;MDAKVREVAKGFEYEAKSFKAYDMNGYRFHTDKHTRERPNRRSINSAVYCLGTDGRHYYGTIEEIYELQYCGLQGVKPIVFRCSWLNPETVRRIPSIGFVKVERASKYAGNDVYIMAQQATQVFFLPYACTSTEYIDLLKWDVVYEVSPRARLSPPKEEDYEPHINCNALDAAISPTCRSTT
;
A
#
# COMPACT_ATOMS: atom_id res chain seq x y z
N MET A 1 22.70 3.88 25.98
CA MET A 1 21.96 3.78 24.71
C MET A 1 22.16 2.38 24.16
N ASP A 2 21.10 1.63 23.93
CA ASP A 2 21.14 0.24 23.48
C ASP A 2 21.88 0.15 22.14
N ALA A 3 22.74 -0.88 21.97
CA ALA A 3 23.48 -1.12 20.72
C ALA A 3 22.54 -1.23 19.52
N LYS A 4 21.38 -1.86 19.68
CA LYS A 4 20.35 -1.98 18.65
C LYS A 4 19.79 -0.62 18.21
N VAL A 5 19.60 0.32 19.14
CA VAL A 5 19.12 1.67 18.83
C VAL A 5 20.15 2.45 17.99
N ARG A 6 21.44 2.25 18.28
CA ARG A 6 22.52 2.86 17.47
C ARG A 6 22.57 2.30 16.05
N GLU A 7 22.32 1.00 15.88
CA GLU A 7 22.29 0.38 14.55
C GLU A 7 21.09 0.86 13.73
N VAL A 8 19.91 0.98 14.35
CA VAL A 8 18.72 1.57 13.68
C VAL A 8 18.97 3.02 13.28
N ALA A 9 19.71 3.79 14.09
CA ALA A 9 20.03 5.19 13.80
C ALA A 9 20.96 5.39 12.60
N LYS A 10 21.62 4.33 12.10
CA LYS A 10 22.42 4.39 10.86
C LYS A 10 21.57 4.46 9.59
N GLY A 11 20.24 4.25 9.72
CA GLY A 11 19.32 4.28 8.58
C GLY A 11 19.34 3.01 7.74
N PHE A 12 18.80 3.13 6.53
CA PHE A 12 18.69 2.05 5.56
C PHE A 12 19.88 2.05 4.59
N GLU A 13 20.14 0.89 3.99
CA GLU A 13 21.06 0.78 2.86
C GLU A 13 20.52 1.54 1.64
N TYR A 14 21.42 1.99 0.75
CA TYR A 14 21.05 2.74 -0.45
C TYR A 14 20.38 1.89 -1.54
N GLU A 15 20.40 0.57 -1.37
CA GLU A 15 19.78 -0.38 -2.28
C GLU A 15 18.62 -1.09 -1.61
N ALA A 16 17.49 -1.19 -2.29
CA ALA A 16 16.36 -1.99 -1.87
C ALA A 16 16.04 -3.04 -2.91
N LYS A 17 15.52 -4.19 -2.47
CA LYS A 17 14.94 -5.17 -3.37
C LYS A 17 13.52 -4.77 -3.70
N SER A 18 13.15 -4.85 -4.97
CA SER A 18 11.82 -4.60 -5.45
C SER A 18 11.11 -5.90 -5.81
N PHE A 19 9.79 -5.92 -5.63
CA PHE A 19 8.94 -7.10 -5.88
C PHE A 19 7.72 -6.71 -6.70
N LYS A 20 7.30 -7.60 -7.61
CA LYS A 20 6.02 -7.50 -8.32
C LYS A 20 4.84 -7.99 -7.48
N ALA A 21 5.11 -8.95 -6.59
CA ALA A 21 4.13 -9.53 -5.68
C ALA A 21 4.78 -9.85 -4.33
N TYR A 22 4.01 -9.73 -3.24
CA TYR A 22 4.48 -10.06 -1.90
C TYR A 22 3.35 -10.61 -1.03
N ASP A 23 3.68 -11.63 -0.23
CA ASP A 23 2.73 -12.27 0.68
C ASP A 23 2.95 -11.75 2.11
N MET A 24 1.92 -11.13 2.71
CA MET A 24 1.96 -10.59 4.07
C MET A 24 0.61 -10.74 4.76
N ASN A 25 0.61 -11.13 6.03
CA ASN A 25 -0.59 -11.22 6.88
C ASN A 25 -1.76 -12.04 6.26
N GLY A 26 -1.44 -13.08 5.48
CA GLY A 26 -2.46 -13.88 4.81
C GLY A 26 -3.01 -13.29 3.51
N TYR A 27 -2.46 -12.18 3.06
CA TYR A 27 -2.78 -11.56 1.77
C TYR A 27 -1.66 -11.77 0.77
N ARG A 28 -2.02 -11.83 -0.52
CA ARG A 28 -1.07 -11.73 -1.62
C ARG A 28 -1.26 -10.40 -2.33
N PHE A 29 -0.33 -9.51 -2.13
CA PHE A 29 -0.31 -8.18 -2.74
C PHE A 29 0.40 -8.22 -4.09
N HIS A 30 -0.07 -7.42 -5.04
CA HIS A 30 0.58 -7.19 -6.32
C HIS A 30 0.77 -5.70 -6.55
N THR A 31 1.79 -5.31 -7.33
CA THR A 31 1.85 -3.94 -7.87
C THR A 31 0.75 -3.75 -8.91
N ASP A 32 0.29 -2.51 -9.08
CA ASP A 32 -0.71 -2.16 -10.09
C ASP A 32 -0.21 -2.48 -11.50
N LYS A 33 1.07 -2.20 -11.79
CA LYS A 33 1.72 -2.56 -13.04
C LYS A 33 1.61 -4.06 -13.33
N HIS A 34 1.99 -4.90 -12.36
CA HIS A 34 1.91 -6.37 -12.51
C HIS A 34 0.47 -6.87 -12.70
N THR A 35 -0.49 -6.20 -12.08
CA THR A 35 -1.91 -6.52 -12.25
C THR A 35 -2.39 -6.20 -13.66
N ARG A 36 -2.01 -5.06 -14.22
CA ARG A 36 -2.38 -4.63 -15.58
C ARG A 36 -1.76 -5.47 -16.68
N GLU A 37 -0.53 -5.96 -16.47
CA GLU A 37 0.16 -6.83 -17.43
C GLU A 37 -0.47 -8.23 -17.56
N ARG A 38 -1.41 -8.58 -16.67
CA ARG A 38 -2.10 -9.88 -16.63
C ARG A 38 -3.63 -9.74 -16.62
N PRO A 39 -4.24 -9.18 -17.68
CA PRO A 39 -5.67 -8.82 -17.72
C PRO A 39 -6.62 -10.03 -17.55
N ASN A 40 -6.15 -11.26 -17.83
CA ASN A 40 -6.96 -12.49 -17.72
C ASN A 40 -7.03 -13.07 -16.30
N ARG A 41 -6.43 -12.44 -15.30
CA ARG A 41 -6.56 -12.89 -13.90
C ARG A 41 -7.87 -12.43 -13.28
N ARG A 42 -8.51 -13.35 -12.54
CA ARG A 42 -9.79 -13.09 -11.85
C ARG A 42 -9.67 -12.19 -10.61
N SER A 43 -8.46 -11.88 -10.13
CA SER A 43 -8.26 -11.11 -8.92
C SER A 43 -7.32 -9.92 -9.14
N ILE A 44 -7.79 -8.73 -8.74
CA ILE A 44 -7.01 -7.49 -8.68
C ILE A 44 -6.49 -7.35 -7.26
N ASN A 45 -5.22 -7.67 -7.01
CA ASN A 45 -4.64 -7.72 -5.66
C ASN A 45 -3.74 -6.51 -5.36
N SER A 46 -3.92 -5.41 -6.08
CA SER A 46 -3.13 -4.17 -5.90
C SER A 46 -3.82 -3.14 -5.01
N ALA A 47 -5.11 -3.29 -4.74
CA ALA A 47 -5.83 -2.33 -3.92
C ALA A 47 -5.66 -2.62 -2.43
N VAL A 48 -5.42 -1.55 -1.66
CA VAL A 48 -5.13 -1.60 -0.23
C VAL A 48 -5.87 -0.54 0.56
N TYR A 49 -6.03 -0.84 1.82
CA TYR A 49 -6.52 0.05 2.85
C TYR A 49 -5.54 0.06 4.02
N CYS A 50 -5.36 1.23 4.64
CA CYS A 50 -4.69 1.36 5.94
C CYS A 50 -5.36 2.44 6.80
N LEU A 51 -5.16 2.35 8.11
CA LEU A 51 -5.52 3.39 9.07
C LEU A 51 -4.31 4.30 9.27
N GLY A 52 -4.47 5.58 8.97
CA GLY A 52 -3.43 6.58 9.20
C GLY A 52 -3.26 6.92 10.68
N THR A 53 -2.13 7.52 11.03
CA THR A 53 -1.84 8.00 12.39
C THR A 53 -2.75 9.14 12.82
N ASP A 54 -3.36 9.81 11.86
CA ASP A 54 -4.38 10.85 12.03
C ASP A 54 -5.80 10.28 12.28
N GLY A 55 -5.94 8.95 12.34
CA GLY A 55 -7.20 8.23 12.51
C GLY A 55 -8.07 8.17 11.27
N ARG A 56 -7.59 8.63 10.10
CA ARG A 56 -8.32 8.55 8.83
C ARG A 56 -8.07 7.22 8.14
N HIS A 57 -9.04 6.82 7.33
CA HIS A 57 -8.95 5.63 6.49
C HIS A 57 -8.43 6.02 5.11
N TYR A 58 -7.30 5.43 4.72
CA TYR A 58 -6.67 5.63 3.43
C TYR A 58 -6.89 4.42 2.54
N TYR A 59 -7.38 4.66 1.33
CA TYR A 59 -7.61 3.65 0.29
C TYR A 59 -6.76 4.00 -0.92
N GLY A 60 -6.13 3.01 -1.53
CA GLY A 60 -5.24 3.26 -2.66
C GLY A 60 -4.82 1.99 -3.38
N THR A 61 -3.85 2.15 -4.27
CA THR A 61 -3.27 1.05 -5.04
C THR A 61 -1.76 1.03 -4.86
N ILE A 62 -1.20 -0.17 -4.74
CA ILE A 62 0.25 -0.39 -4.62
C ILE A 62 0.89 -0.14 -5.98
N GLU A 63 1.78 0.83 -6.04
CA GLU A 63 2.61 1.10 -7.21
C GLU A 63 3.88 0.26 -7.18
N GLU A 64 4.54 0.19 -6.00
CA GLU A 64 5.82 -0.48 -5.82
C GLU A 64 5.88 -1.17 -4.45
N ILE A 65 6.64 -2.25 -4.37
CA ILE A 65 6.89 -3.03 -3.16
C ILE A 65 8.40 -3.12 -2.97
N TYR A 66 8.90 -2.73 -1.79
CA TYR A 66 10.31 -2.75 -1.47
C TYR A 66 10.60 -3.53 -0.19
N GLU A 67 11.69 -4.31 -0.21
CA GLU A 67 12.36 -4.81 0.98
C GLU A 67 13.53 -3.88 1.27
N LEU A 68 13.49 -3.22 2.41
CA LEU A 68 14.57 -2.38 2.90
C LEU A 68 15.50 -3.19 3.81
N GLN A 69 16.76 -2.77 3.91
CA GLN A 69 17.71 -3.36 4.83
C GLN A 69 18.34 -2.24 5.68
N TYR A 70 18.40 -2.44 7.00
CA TYR A 70 19.11 -1.50 7.87
C TYR A 70 20.62 -1.69 7.78
N CYS A 71 21.34 -0.56 7.72
CA CYS A 71 22.79 -0.55 7.84
C CYS A 71 23.19 -1.09 9.21
N GLY A 72 23.80 -2.30 9.26
CA GLY A 72 24.30 -2.90 10.50
C GLY A 72 23.35 -3.83 11.25
N LEU A 73 22.05 -3.85 10.96
CA LEU A 73 21.10 -4.81 11.52
C LEU A 73 20.85 -5.95 10.55
N GLN A 74 21.62 -7.05 10.71
CA GLN A 74 21.37 -8.25 9.92
C GLN A 74 20.02 -8.89 10.30
N GLY A 75 19.23 -9.24 9.28
CA GLY A 75 17.97 -9.98 9.43
C GLY A 75 16.71 -9.13 9.64
N VAL A 76 16.83 -7.82 9.86
CA VAL A 76 15.67 -6.92 9.92
C VAL A 76 15.45 -6.30 8.55
N LYS A 77 14.45 -6.80 7.83
CA LYS A 77 14.13 -6.41 6.46
C LYS A 77 12.67 -5.97 6.36
N PRO A 78 12.37 -4.70 6.71
CA PRO A 78 11.02 -4.20 6.61
C PRO A 78 10.56 -4.15 5.16
N ILE A 79 9.31 -4.54 4.93
CA ILE A 79 8.64 -4.42 3.64
C ILE A 79 7.79 -3.17 3.67
N VAL A 80 7.97 -2.32 2.66
CA VAL A 80 7.21 -1.10 2.48
C VAL A 80 6.51 -1.10 1.12
N PHE A 81 5.31 -0.57 1.10
CA PHE A 81 4.54 -0.34 -0.12
C PHE A 81 4.54 1.14 -0.44
N ARG A 82 4.91 1.49 -1.66
CA ARG A 82 4.61 2.80 -2.23
C ARG A 82 3.22 2.74 -2.86
N CYS A 83 2.34 3.63 -2.43
CA CYS A 83 0.94 3.61 -2.82
C CYS A 83 0.51 4.91 -3.48
N SER A 84 -0.39 4.80 -4.45
CA SER A 84 -1.18 5.92 -4.96
C SER A 84 -2.48 5.98 -4.18
N TRP A 85 -2.62 6.96 -3.29
CA TRP A 85 -3.78 7.10 -2.41
C TRP A 85 -4.92 7.88 -3.06
N LEU A 86 -6.14 7.51 -2.71
CA LEU A 86 -7.33 8.31 -2.95
C LEU A 86 -7.46 9.36 -1.83
N ASN A 87 -8.09 10.49 -2.13
CA ASN A 87 -8.27 11.55 -1.15
C ASN A 87 -9.19 11.08 0.00
N PRO A 88 -8.69 11.02 1.25
CA PRO A 88 -9.47 10.54 2.39
C PRO A 88 -10.70 11.41 2.70
N GLU A 89 -10.70 12.67 2.29
CA GLU A 89 -11.85 13.57 2.47
C GLU A 89 -13.07 13.16 1.61
N THR A 90 -12.85 12.41 0.53
CA THR A 90 -13.91 11.92 -0.34
C THR A 90 -14.45 10.55 0.06
N VAL A 91 -13.84 9.89 1.03
CA VAL A 91 -14.32 8.60 1.56
C VAL A 91 -15.68 8.79 2.23
N ARG A 92 -16.66 7.98 1.86
CA ARG A 92 -18.02 8.01 2.42
C ARG A 92 -18.41 6.63 2.92
N ARG A 93 -18.89 6.57 4.15
CA ARG A 93 -19.51 5.37 4.72
C ARG A 93 -21.02 5.44 4.47
N ILE A 94 -21.63 4.33 4.03
CA ILE A 94 -23.07 4.19 3.84
C ILE A 94 -23.63 3.47 5.07
N PRO A 95 -24.24 4.19 6.04
CA PRO A 95 -24.60 3.60 7.34
C PRO A 95 -25.64 2.47 7.22
N SER A 96 -26.55 2.58 6.26
CA SER A 96 -27.67 1.62 6.09
C SER A 96 -27.21 0.21 5.71
N ILE A 97 -26.03 0.08 5.07
CA ILE A 97 -25.52 -1.20 4.58
C ILE A 97 -24.06 -1.46 5.02
N GLY A 98 -23.46 -0.52 5.77
CA GLY A 98 -22.09 -0.66 6.29
C GLY A 98 -20.98 -0.54 5.26
N PHE A 99 -21.28 -0.31 3.99
CA PHE A 99 -20.28 -0.20 2.93
C PHE A 99 -19.56 1.15 2.96
N VAL A 100 -18.31 1.12 2.49
CA VAL A 100 -17.51 2.29 2.22
C VAL A 100 -17.49 2.52 0.71
N LYS A 101 -17.62 3.77 0.28
CA LYS A 101 -17.43 4.18 -1.10
C LYS A 101 -16.32 5.23 -1.21
N VAL A 102 -15.56 5.16 -2.28
CA VAL A 102 -14.43 6.04 -2.58
C VAL A 102 -14.61 6.64 -3.97
N GLU A 103 -14.19 7.88 -4.15
CA GLU A 103 -14.23 8.54 -5.44
C GLU A 103 -13.00 8.17 -6.27
N ARG A 104 -13.22 7.46 -7.40
CA ARG A 104 -12.15 6.87 -8.22
C ARG A 104 -11.12 7.87 -8.74
N ALA A 105 -11.57 9.06 -9.12
CA ALA A 105 -10.71 10.10 -9.71
C ALA A 105 -10.03 11.00 -8.66
N SER A 106 -10.47 10.93 -7.40
CA SER A 106 -9.96 11.81 -6.35
C SER A 106 -8.63 11.28 -5.82
N LYS A 107 -7.55 11.98 -6.11
CA LYS A 107 -6.20 11.61 -5.67
C LYS A 107 -5.78 12.43 -4.46
N TYR A 108 -5.07 11.77 -3.55
CA TYR A 108 -4.43 12.43 -2.41
C TYR A 108 -3.21 13.21 -2.90
N ALA A 109 -3.13 14.47 -2.49
CA ALA A 109 -2.06 15.38 -2.89
C ALA A 109 -0.90 15.45 -1.85
N GLY A 110 -0.96 14.67 -0.79
CA GLY A 110 0.09 14.63 0.24
C GLY A 110 1.31 13.82 -0.18
N ASN A 111 2.38 13.95 0.61
CA ASN A 111 3.67 13.28 0.35
C ASN A 111 3.80 11.92 1.04
N ASP A 112 2.86 11.54 1.90
CA ASP A 112 2.89 10.28 2.66
C ASP A 112 2.40 9.12 1.78
N VAL A 113 3.25 8.68 0.87
CA VAL A 113 2.93 7.62 -0.10
C VAL A 113 3.34 6.23 0.36
N TYR A 114 4.14 6.13 1.42
CA TYR A 114 4.67 4.85 1.92
C TYR A 114 3.94 4.34 3.15
N ILE A 115 3.69 3.02 3.19
CA ILE A 115 3.22 2.30 4.38
C ILE A 115 4.04 1.03 4.60
N MET A 116 4.11 0.59 5.84
CA MET A 116 4.62 -0.74 6.15
C MET A 116 3.63 -1.79 5.65
N ALA A 117 4.12 -2.85 4.99
CA ALA A 117 3.27 -3.91 4.48
C ALA A 117 2.37 -4.55 5.56
N GLN A 118 2.82 -4.56 6.82
CA GLN A 118 2.08 -5.09 7.97
C GLN A 118 0.81 -4.27 8.29
N GLN A 119 0.75 -3.00 7.89
CA GLN A 119 -0.38 -2.10 8.13
C GLN A 119 -1.44 -2.20 7.03
N ALA A 120 -1.11 -2.87 5.93
CA ALA A 120 -1.96 -2.97 4.76
C ALA A 120 -3.00 -4.08 4.93
N THR A 121 -4.24 -3.76 4.62
CA THR A 121 -5.33 -4.72 4.41
C THR A 121 -5.69 -4.72 2.94
N GLN A 122 -5.85 -5.89 2.35
CA GLN A 122 -6.24 -6.02 0.94
C GLN A 122 -7.71 -5.71 0.77
N VAL A 123 -8.02 -4.92 -0.26
CA VAL A 123 -9.40 -4.57 -0.62
C VAL A 123 -9.63 -4.76 -2.12
N PHE A 124 -10.89 -4.73 -2.54
CA PHE A 124 -11.29 -4.58 -3.93
C PHE A 124 -12.09 -3.30 -4.10
N PHE A 125 -11.84 -2.61 -5.20
CA PHE A 125 -12.66 -1.50 -5.67
C PHE A 125 -13.63 -2.04 -6.70
N LEU A 126 -14.91 -2.06 -6.35
CA LEU A 126 -16.00 -2.57 -7.18
C LEU A 126 -16.76 -1.38 -7.75
N PRO A 127 -16.73 -1.17 -9.08
CA PRO A 127 -17.50 -0.10 -9.70
C PRO A 127 -19.01 -0.32 -9.47
N TYR A 128 -19.75 0.76 -9.28
CA TYR A 128 -21.20 0.68 -9.28
C TYR A 128 -21.67 0.15 -10.64
N ALA A 129 -22.40 -0.96 -10.61
CA ALA A 129 -23.07 -1.50 -11.78
C ALA A 129 -24.37 -0.73 -12.02
N CYS A 130 -24.26 0.46 -12.62
CA CYS A 130 -25.41 1.27 -12.97
C CYS A 130 -25.59 1.32 -14.48
N THR A 131 -26.76 0.90 -14.97
CA THR A 131 -27.12 0.89 -16.38
C THR A 131 -28.01 2.08 -16.78
N SER A 132 -28.52 2.83 -15.81
CA SER A 132 -29.42 3.96 -16.03
C SER A 132 -28.65 5.28 -16.10
N THR A 133 -28.96 6.11 -17.08
CA THR A 133 -28.41 7.47 -17.24
C THR A 133 -28.78 8.42 -16.11
N GLU A 134 -29.83 8.13 -15.35
CA GLU A 134 -30.26 8.91 -14.18
C GLU A 134 -29.25 8.85 -13.01
N TYR A 135 -28.38 7.84 -13.00
CA TYR A 135 -27.41 7.62 -11.91
C TYR A 135 -25.96 7.76 -12.36
N ILE A 136 -25.73 8.59 -13.39
CA ILE A 136 -24.38 8.83 -13.94
C ILE A 136 -23.37 9.29 -12.87
N ASP A 137 -23.84 10.02 -11.86
CA ASP A 137 -23.04 10.43 -10.71
C ASP A 137 -22.53 9.27 -9.86
N LEU A 138 -23.15 8.09 -9.92
CA LEU A 138 -22.68 6.91 -9.20
C LEU A 138 -21.48 6.26 -9.88
N LEU A 139 -21.28 6.47 -11.17
CA LEU A 139 -20.16 5.88 -11.93
C LEU A 139 -18.79 6.41 -11.51
N LYS A 140 -18.73 7.54 -10.81
CA LYS A 140 -17.49 8.09 -10.25
C LYS A 140 -17.05 7.39 -8.97
N TRP A 141 -17.92 6.57 -8.35
CA TRP A 141 -17.67 5.92 -7.09
C TRP A 141 -17.36 4.44 -7.28
N ASP A 142 -16.45 3.94 -6.44
CA ASP A 142 -16.24 2.52 -6.24
C ASP A 142 -16.67 2.14 -4.82
N VAL A 143 -17.27 0.96 -4.68
CA VAL A 143 -17.53 0.34 -3.38
C VAL A 143 -16.30 -0.42 -2.95
N VAL A 144 -15.89 -0.24 -1.70
CA VAL A 144 -14.77 -0.97 -1.12
C VAL A 144 -15.27 -2.28 -0.53
N TYR A 145 -14.64 -3.37 -0.92
CA TYR A 145 -14.85 -4.70 -0.37
C TYR A 145 -13.54 -5.18 0.28
N GLU A 146 -13.58 -5.44 1.60
CA GLU A 146 -12.43 -5.97 2.32
C GLU A 146 -12.26 -7.47 2.05
N VAL A 147 -11.03 -7.87 1.73
CA VAL A 147 -10.69 -9.27 1.45
C VAL A 147 -10.37 -9.97 2.77
N SER A 148 -10.92 -11.16 2.97
CA SER A 148 -10.51 -11.99 4.10
C SER A 148 -9.13 -12.59 3.88
N PRO A 149 -8.23 -12.56 4.90
CA PRO A 149 -6.90 -13.15 4.78
C PRO A 149 -6.97 -14.67 4.62
N ARG A 150 -6.03 -15.23 3.87
CA ARG A 150 -5.90 -16.67 3.67
C ARG A 150 -5.08 -17.30 4.81
N ALA A 151 -5.40 -18.51 5.22
CA ALA A 151 -4.72 -19.18 6.33
C ALA A 151 -3.25 -19.51 6.05
N ARG A 152 -2.87 -19.74 4.79
CA ARG A 152 -1.48 -20.02 4.37
C ARG A 152 -1.22 -19.42 3.00
N LEU A 153 -0.07 -18.75 2.88
CA LEU A 153 0.50 -18.27 1.62
C LEU A 153 1.89 -18.88 1.46
N SER A 154 2.27 -19.15 0.23
CA SER A 154 3.62 -19.58 -0.10
C SER A 154 4.59 -18.39 0.01
N PRO A 155 5.87 -18.62 0.36
CA PRO A 155 6.86 -17.57 0.29
C PRO A 155 6.94 -16.98 -1.12
N PRO A 156 7.45 -15.73 -1.28
CA PRO A 156 7.67 -15.12 -2.58
C PRO A 156 8.50 -16.02 -3.47
N LYS A 157 8.10 -16.14 -4.72
CA LYS A 157 8.85 -16.91 -5.71
C LYS A 157 9.93 -16.03 -6.35
N GLU A 158 10.96 -16.64 -6.90
CA GLU A 158 12.05 -15.94 -7.58
C GLU A 158 11.53 -15.04 -8.73
N GLU A 159 10.47 -15.46 -9.43
CA GLU A 159 9.78 -14.67 -10.47
C GLU A 159 9.07 -13.40 -9.95
N ASP A 160 8.88 -13.27 -8.64
CA ASP A 160 8.26 -12.10 -7.99
C ASP A 160 9.30 -10.98 -7.72
N TYR A 161 10.60 -11.24 -7.92
CA TYR A 161 11.66 -10.25 -7.74
C TYR A 161 11.82 -9.36 -8.97
N GLU A 162 12.24 -8.13 -8.72
CA GLU A 162 12.73 -7.18 -9.74
C GLU A 162 14.20 -6.83 -9.45
N PRO A 163 14.93 -6.26 -10.43
CA PRO A 163 16.29 -5.77 -10.19
C PRO A 163 16.34 -4.73 -9.07
N HIS A 164 17.48 -4.66 -8.39
CA HIS A 164 17.73 -3.69 -7.33
C HIS A 164 17.53 -2.25 -7.84
N ILE A 165 16.91 -1.42 -6.98
CA ILE A 165 16.67 0.01 -7.25
C ILE A 165 17.47 0.84 -6.25
N ASN A 166 18.07 1.92 -6.71
CA ASN A 166 18.76 2.88 -5.84
C ASN A 166 17.72 3.72 -5.06
N CYS A 167 17.82 3.70 -3.73
CA CYS A 167 16.82 4.22 -2.81
C CYS A 167 17.08 5.66 -2.33
N ASN A 168 17.98 6.43 -2.96
CA ASN A 168 18.28 7.80 -2.53
C ASN A 168 17.02 8.69 -2.33
N ALA A 169 15.94 8.40 -3.05
CA ALA A 169 14.65 9.08 -2.91
C ALA A 169 13.79 8.56 -1.74
N LEU A 170 14.04 7.32 -1.27
CA LEU A 170 13.29 6.70 -0.18
C LEU A 170 13.72 7.24 1.19
N ASP A 171 15.01 7.55 1.38
CA ASP A 171 15.54 8.07 2.63
C ASP A 171 14.89 9.40 3.04
N ALA A 172 14.59 10.27 2.09
CA ALA A 172 13.93 11.55 2.34
C ALA A 172 12.46 11.40 2.78
N ALA A 173 11.79 10.32 2.37
CA ALA A 173 10.37 10.10 2.63
C ALA A 173 10.10 9.25 3.88
N ILE A 174 11.08 8.42 4.29
CA ILE A 174 10.93 7.47 5.42
C ILE A 174 11.60 8.01 6.69
N SER A 175 12.52 8.97 6.58
CA SER A 175 13.15 9.61 7.74
C SER A 175 12.10 10.40 8.55
N PRO A 176 11.86 10.06 9.82
CA PRO A 176 11.03 10.89 10.68
C PRO A 176 11.71 12.25 10.83
N THR A 177 11.07 13.31 10.38
CA THR A 177 11.48 14.69 10.66
C THR A 177 11.38 14.92 12.17
N CYS A 178 12.45 14.63 12.89
CA CYS A 178 12.66 15.13 14.24
C CYS A 178 12.88 16.65 14.12
N ARG A 179 11.80 17.43 14.05
CA ARG A 179 11.87 18.86 14.30
C ARG A 179 12.05 19.03 15.80
N SER A 180 13.28 19.22 16.21
CA SER A 180 13.60 19.82 17.49
C SER A 180 13.06 21.25 17.48
N THR A 181 11.95 21.47 18.15
CA THR A 181 11.53 22.80 18.59
C THR A 181 12.43 23.21 19.76
N THR A 182 13.28 24.17 19.49
CA THR A 182 13.94 25.01 20.51
C THR A 182 12.90 25.93 21.13
#